data_1f3aeecba32e4f1aa46f24fac285ca41
#
_entry.id   1f3aeecba32e4f1aa46f24fac285ca41
#
_cell.length_a   1.000
_cell.length_b   1.000
_cell.length_c   1.000
_cell.angle_alpha   90.00
_cell.angle_beta   90.00
_cell.angle_gamma   90.00
#
_symmetry.space_group_name_H-M   'P 1'
#
loop_
_entity.id
_entity.type
_entity.pdbx_description
1 polymer ?
#
loop_
_entity_poly.entity_id
_entity_poly.type
_entity_poly.pdbx_seq_one_letter_code
_entity_poly.pdbx_strand_id
1 'polypeptide(L)'
;MKKSIYYWSPCLTKVGTVKSTLNSAISLAKYSKRYEVKILNVFGEWSKYKNYLKKKNVEVEDLTFNYYNFLPKNGFLHSRFSYLIICAISLIPLIIFLKRKKPDFLILHLITSLPLILLNILKFKSQIILRISGYPKLNYLRRKLWIYSGNKIFAITCPTQELKKELIDKQIFQNDKVKILFDAIINIEELIDKKIDKNLIPKTNLDKGYFLSAGRFTKQKNYIYLIKEFKKFLE
;
A
#
# COMPACT_ATOMS: atom_id res chain seq x y z
N MET A 1 -25.56 10.10 -7.94
CA MET A 1 -24.95 9.47 -6.74
C MET A 1 -23.45 9.43 -6.90
N LYS A 2 -22.67 9.64 -5.84
CA LYS A 2 -21.21 9.45 -5.86
C LYS A 2 -20.92 7.96 -5.86
N LYS A 3 -19.87 7.54 -6.60
CA LYS A 3 -19.38 6.17 -6.55
C LYS A 3 -18.53 5.96 -5.31
N SER A 4 -18.68 4.82 -4.66
CA SER A 4 -17.95 4.46 -3.46
C SER A 4 -16.63 3.78 -3.78
N ILE A 5 -15.54 4.28 -3.20
CA ILE A 5 -14.19 3.71 -3.33
C ILE A 5 -13.69 3.34 -1.95
N TYR A 6 -13.28 2.09 -1.78
CA TYR A 6 -12.69 1.59 -0.56
C TYR A 6 -11.24 1.15 -0.78
N TYR A 7 -10.38 1.48 0.16
CA TYR A 7 -9.01 0.98 0.21
C TYR A 7 -8.91 -0.19 1.17
N TRP A 8 -8.47 -1.33 0.67
CA TRP A 8 -8.02 -2.48 1.45
C TRP A 8 -6.50 -2.43 1.55
N SER A 9 -5.98 -2.03 2.68
CA SER A 9 -4.53 -1.90 2.91
C SER A 9 -4.16 -2.27 4.35
N PRO A 10 -4.42 -3.50 4.79
CA PRO A 10 -4.08 -3.93 6.15
C PRO A 10 -2.55 -3.93 6.33
N CYS A 11 -2.05 -3.21 7.34
CA CYS A 11 -0.62 -3.01 7.56
C CYS A 11 -0.22 -3.24 9.02
N LEU A 12 0.74 -4.16 9.24
CA LEU A 12 1.27 -4.47 10.59
C LEU A 12 2.24 -3.41 11.09
N THR A 13 2.99 -2.77 10.19
CA THR A 13 4.05 -1.81 10.53
C THR A 13 3.95 -0.57 9.67
N LYS A 14 4.57 0.53 10.14
CA LYS A 14 4.66 1.78 9.37
C LYS A 14 5.63 1.59 8.19
N VAL A 15 5.09 1.29 7.03
CA VAL A 15 5.85 1.16 5.78
C VAL A 15 5.46 2.27 4.79
N GLY A 16 6.28 2.50 3.77
CA GLY A 16 5.99 3.51 2.74
C GLY A 16 4.60 3.37 2.10
N THR A 17 4.08 2.15 1.98
CA THR A 17 2.75 1.86 1.45
C THR A 17 1.62 2.48 2.29
N VAL A 18 1.81 2.64 3.62
CA VAL A 18 0.83 3.32 4.48
C VAL A 18 0.71 4.79 4.07
N LYS A 19 1.84 5.47 3.87
CA LYS A 19 1.86 6.87 3.43
C LYS A 19 1.28 7.01 2.02
N SER A 20 1.63 6.10 1.12
CA SER A 20 1.07 6.06 -0.24
C SER A 20 -0.46 5.87 -0.22
N THR A 21 -0.99 4.98 0.62
CA THR A 21 -2.44 4.79 0.77
C THR A 21 -3.12 6.04 1.31
N LEU A 22 -2.57 6.65 2.38
CA LEU A 22 -3.11 7.89 2.97
C LEU A 22 -3.19 9.00 1.93
N ASN A 23 -2.07 9.31 1.29
CA ASN A 23 -1.98 10.40 0.32
C ASN A 23 -2.86 10.13 -0.90
N SER A 24 -2.92 8.89 -1.38
CA SER A 24 -3.79 8.49 -2.50
C SER A 24 -5.27 8.72 -2.16
N ALA A 25 -5.71 8.26 -0.98
CA ALA A 25 -7.09 8.45 -0.54
C ALA A 25 -7.45 9.93 -0.35
N ILE A 26 -6.57 10.71 0.28
CA ILE A 26 -6.75 12.16 0.48
C ILE A 26 -6.79 12.90 -0.86
N SER A 27 -5.87 12.60 -1.77
CA SER A 27 -5.84 13.23 -3.11
C SER A 27 -7.11 12.92 -3.88
N LEU A 28 -7.55 11.66 -3.86
CA LEU A 28 -8.78 11.29 -4.56
C LEU A 28 -10.00 11.99 -3.98
N ALA A 29 -10.12 12.10 -2.65
CA ALA A 29 -11.20 12.82 -1.99
C ALA A 29 -11.15 14.33 -2.27
N LYS A 30 -9.94 14.93 -2.33
CA LYS A 30 -9.73 16.36 -2.58
C LYS A 30 -10.06 16.76 -4.01
N TYR A 31 -9.56 15.99 -4.99
CA TYR A 31 -9.59 16.38 -6.40
C TYR A 31 -10.74 15.75 -7.19
N SER A 32 -11.47 14.79 -6.65
CA SER A 32 -12.60 14.18 -7.33
C SER A 32 -13.89 14.25 -6.54
N LYS A 33 -14.83 15.09 -7.00
CA LYS A 33 -16.18 15.18 -6.43
C LYS A 33 -17.07 13.97 -6.77
N ARG A 34 -16.61 13.07 -7.66
CA ARG A 34 -17.39 11.93 -8.15
C ARG A 34 -17.37 10.74 -7.20
N TYR A 35 -16.42 10.71 -6.26
CA TYR A 35 -16.18 9.56 -5.41
C TYR A 35 -16.36 9.88 -3.93
N GLU A 36 -16.91 8.92 -3.21
CA GLU A 36 -16.87 8.83 -1.76
C GLU A 36 -15.75 7.89 -1.38
N VAL A 37 -14.71 8.41 -0.72
CA VAL A 37 -13.47 7.68 -0.47
C VAL A 37 -13.41 7.21 0.97
N LYS A 38 -13.19 5.91 1.16
CA LYS A 38 -13.10 5.27 2.46
C LYS A 38 -11.91 4.34 2.56
N ILE A 39 -11.40 4.16 3.77
CA ILE A 39 -10.35 3.16 4.07
C ILE A 39 -10.95 2.12 5.01
N LEU A 40 -10.82 0.84 4.66
CA LEU A 40 -11.19 -0.26 5.54
C LEU A 40 -10.15 -0.43 6.64
N ASN A 41 -10.61 -0.30 7.87
CA ASN A 41 -9.82 -0.59 9.06
C ASN A 41 -10.03 -2.06 9.41
N VAL A 42 -9.12 -2.91 8.98
CA VAL A 42 -9.34 -4.36 9.01
C VAL A 42 -9.21 -4.92 10.42
N PHE A 43 -8.22 -4.47 11.21
CA PHE A 43 -7.94 -4.95 12.56
C PHE A 43 -7.48 -3.83 13.51
N GLY A 44 -7.76 -2.56 13.20
CA GLY A 44 -7.40 -1.41 14.03
C GLY A 44 -6.18 -0.63 13.56
N GLU A 45 -5.55 -1.01 12.46
CA GLU A 45 -4.31 -0.42 11.94
C GLU A 45 -4.49 1.04 11.50
N TRP A 46 -5.69 1.43 11.11
CA TRP A 46 -6.03 2.78 10.68
C TRP A 46 -6.65 3.64 11.79
N SER A 47 -6.90 3.08 12.97
CA SER A 47 -7.61 3.77 14.07
C SER A 47 -6.97 5.10 14.46
N LYS A 48 -5.63 5.17 14.52
CA LYS A 48 -4.88 6.39 14.85
C LYS A 48 -5.00 7.50 13.80
N TYR A 49 -5.39 7.16 12.57
CA TYR A 49 -5.55 8.12 11.47
C TYR A 49 -6.98 8.59 11.29
N LYS A 50 -7.97 8.05 12.02
CA LYS A 50 -9.40 8.36 11.85
C LYS A 50 -9.69 9.86 11.88
N ASN A 51 -9.23 10.56 12.92
CA ASN A 51 -9.47 12.01 13.06
C ASN A 51 -8.78 12.83 11.97
N TYR A 52 -7.55 12.47 11.61
CA TYR A 52 -6.81 13.14 10.55
C TYR A 52 -7.48 12.95 9.18
N LEU A 53 -7.88 11.73 8.85
CA LEU A 53 -8.54 11.39 7.59
C LEU A 53 -9.92 12.01 7.47
N LYS A 54 -10.70 12.04 8.57
CA LYS A 54 -12.01 12.69 8.61
C LYS A 54 -11.92 14.19 8.26
N LYS A 55 -10.90 14.89 8.76
CA LYS A 55 -10.63 16.30 8.40
C LYS A 55 -10.28 16.49 6.92
N LYS A 56 -9.85 15.43 6.22
CA LYS A 56 -9.51 15.42 4.80
C LYS A 56 -10.61 14.77 3.94
N ASN A 57 -11.83 14.63 4.45
CA ASN A 57 -12.98 14.03 3.79
C ASN A 57 -12.77 12.56 3.35
N VAL A 58 -11.98 11.81 4.12
CA VAL A 58 -11.79 10.38 3.97
C VAL A 58 -12.32 9.69 5.23
N GLU A 59 -13.27 8.80 5.07
CA GLU A 59 -13.83 8.00 6.16
C GLU A 59 -13.01 6.74 6.41
N VAL A 60 -12.91 6.33 7.68
CA VAL A 60 -12.31 5.05 8.07
C VAL A 60 -13.41 4.16 8.61
N GLU A 61 -13.75 3.09 7.90
CA GLU A 61 -14.81 2.14 8.26
C GLU A 61 -14.18 0.89 8.88
N ASP A 62 -14.60 0.54 10.10
CA ASP A 62 -14.10 -0.65 10.79
C ASP A 62 -14.71 -1.91 10.19
N LEU A 63 -13.87 -2.86 9.81
CA LEU A 63 -14.29 -4.14 9.28
C LEU A 63 -14.44 -5.19 10.39
N THR A 64 -13.49 -5.21 11.34
CA THR A 64 -13.51 -6.09 12.51
C THR A 64 -13.20 -5.30 13.78
N PHE A 65 -13.10 -6.00 14.92
CA PHE A 65 -12.65 -5.40 16.18
C PHE A 65 -11.19 -4.96 16.11
N ASN A 66 -10.83 -3.99 16.95
CA ASN A 66 -9.46 -3.51 17.05
C ASN A 66 -8.61 -4.47 17.88
N TYR A 67 -7.80 -5.29 17.21
CA TYR A 67 -6.81 -6.18 17.84
C TYR A 67 -5.37 -5.91 17.35
N TYR A 68 -5.13 -4.71 16.77
CA TYR A 68 -3.83 -4.30 16.24
C TYR A 68 -2.67 -4.47 17.22
N ASN A 69 -2.90 -4.19 18.52
CA ASN A 69 -1.85 -4.26 19.53
C ASN A 69 -1.50 -5.69 19.94
N PHE A 70 -2.39 -6.64 19.73
CA PHE A 70 -2.20 -8.05 20.10
C PHE A 70 -1.43 -8.84 19.04
N LEU A 71 -1.30 -8.30 17.82
CA LEU A 71 -0.61 -9.00 16.74
C LEU A 71 0.91 -8.84 16.86
N PRO A 72 1.69 -9.92 16.80
CA PRO A 72 3.13 -9.85 16.73
C PRO A 72 3.58 -9.19 15.42
N LYS A 73 4.45 -8.17 15.54
CA LYS A 73 4.82 -7.29 14.41
C LYS A 73 6.25 -7.48 13.94
N ASN A 74 7.13 -7.98 14.80
CA ASN A 74 8.56 -8.08 14.54
C ASN A 74 8.96 -9.53 14.24
N GLY A 75 9.86 -9.71 13.28
CA GLY A 75 10.36 -11.02 12.89
C GLY A 75 9.62 -11.65 11.70
N PHE A 76 10.35 -12.51 10.99
CA PHE A 76 9.84 -13.14 9.75
C PHE A 76 8.68 -14.11 10.00
N LEU A 77 8.81 -14.99 11.01
CA LEU A 77 7.77 -15.96 11.37
C LEU A 77 6.55 -15.31 12.01
N HIS A 78 6.78 -14.37 12.94
CA HIS A 78 5.71 -13.65 13.62
C HIS A 78 4.84 -12.84 12.64
N SER A 79 5.45 -12.17 11.67
CA SER A 79 4.69 -11.42 10.66
C SER A 79 3.86 -12.32 9.75
N ARG A 80 4.30 -13.55 9.46
CA ARG A 80 3.53 -14.53 8.70
C ARG A 80 2.36 -15.09 9.50
N PHE A 81 2.57 -15.36 10.79
CA PHE A 81 1.50 -15.78 11.68
C PHE A 81 0.41 -14.70 11.80
N SER A 82 0.81 -13.45 12.03
CA SER A 82 -0.13 -12.32 12.04
C SER A 82 -0.89 -12.16 10.71
N TYR A 83 -0.22 -12.41 9.58
CA TYR A 83 -0.87 -12.42 8.27
C TYR A 83 -2.00 -13.46 8.19
N LEU A 84 -1.76 -14.68 8.67
CA LEU A 84 -2.77 -15.75 8.70
C LEU A 84 -3.95 -15.39 9.60
N ILE A 85 -3.67 -14.84 10.80
CA ILE A 85 -4.70 -14.38 11.73
C ILE A 85 -5.57 -13.29 11.09
N ILE A 86 -4.96 -12.29 10.46
CA ILE A 86 -5.68 -11.22 9.77
C ILE A 86 -6.58 -11.81 8.68
N CYS A 87 -6.08 -12.74 7.88
CA CYS A 87 -6.87 -13.39 6.83
C CYS A 87 -8.04 -14.19 7.43
N ALA A 88 -7.82 -14.96 8.49
CA ALA A 88 -8.84 -15.78 9.12
C ALA A 88 -9.96 -14.92 9.74
N ILE A 89 -9.59 -13.91 10.54
CA ILE A 89 -10.58 -13.05 11.23
C ILE A 89 -11.33 -12.15 10.25
N SER A 90 -10.68 -11.66 9.19
CA SER A 90 -11.32 -10.77 8.22
C SER A 90 -12.10 -11.49 7.11
N LEU A 91 -12.01 -12.81 7.00
CA LEU A 91 -12.65 -13.58 5.92
C LEU A 91 -14.17 -13.34 5.88
N ILE A 92 -14.86 -13.69 6.97
CA ILE A 92 -16.33 -13.56 7.04
C ILE A 92 -16.75 -12.08 6.99
N PRO A 93 -16.18 -11.16 7.78
CA PRO A 93 -16.50 -9.74 7.69
C PRO A 93 -16.33 -9.16 6.29
N LEU A 94 -15.26 -9.53 5.56
CA LEU A 94 -15.04 -9.05 4.20
C LEU A 94 -16.11 -9.57 3.23
N ILE A 95 -16.52 -10.82 3.36
CA ILE A 95 -17.61 -11.40 2.55
C ILE A 95 -18.91 -10.64 2.80
N ILE A 96 -19.26 -10.41 4.07
CA ILE A 96 -20.47 -9.66 4.46
C ILE A 96 -20.41 -8.23 3.91
N PHE A 97 -19.26 -7.55 4.08
CA PHE A 97 -19.02 -6.23 3.56
C PHE A 97 -19.25 -6.15 2.04
N LEU A 98 -18.60 -7.01 1.27
CA LEU A 98 -18.72 -7.04 -0.19
C LEU A 98 -20.15 -7.33 -0.68
N LYS A 99 -20.88 -8.20 0.03
CA LYS A 99 -22.27 -8.55 -0.31
C LYS A 99 -23.28 -7.47 0.09
N ARG A 100 -23.09 -6.81 1.23
CA ARG A 100 -24.04 -5.82 1.77
C ARG A 100 -23.77 -4.41 1.26
N LYS A 101 -22.52 -3.94 1.39
CA LYS A 101 -22.13 -2.56 1.01
C LYS A 101 -21.98 -2.41 -0.50
N LYS A 102 -21.54 -3.47 -1.20
CA LYS A 102 -21.37 -3.50 -2.67
C LYS A 102 -20.60 -2.28 -3.18
N PRO A 103 -19.39 -1.99 -2.65
CA PRO A 103 -18.62 -0.83 -3.09
C PRO A 103 -18.42 -0.87 -4.62
N ASP A 104 -18.44 0.31 -5.27
CA ASP A 104 -18.16 0.36 -6.71
C ASP A 104 -16.74 -0.08 -7.00
N PHE A 105 -15.77 0.38 -6.19
CA PHE A 105 -14.37 0.02 -6.33
C PHE A 105 -13.76 -0.42 -5.00
N LEU A 106 -12.92 -1.46 -5.07
CA LEU A 106 -12.06 -1.88 -3.97
C LEU A 106 -10.60 -1.89 -4.44
N ILE A 107 -9.78 -0.98 -3.87
CA ILE A 107 -8.36 -0.85 -4.18
C ILE A 107 -7.56 -1.70 -3.21
N LEU A 108 -6.82 -2.68 -3.73
CA LEU A 108 -6.02 -3.62 -2.95
C LEU A 108 -4.56 -3.19 -2.93
N HIS A 109 -3.99 -2.91 -1.75
CA HIS A 109 -2.58 -2.56 -1.58
C HIS A 109 -1.75 -3.66 -0.92
N LEU A 110 -2.15 -4.10 0.26
CA LEU A 110 -1.44 -5.10 1.07
C LEU A 110 -2.36 -6.28 1.38
N ILE A 111 -1.77 -7.42 1.72
CA ILE A 111 -2.51 -8.66 2.01
C ILE A 111 -3.58 -8.92 0.93
N THR A 112 -3.16 -8.85 -0.32
CA THR A 112 -4.05 -8.92 -1.48
C THR A 112 -4.62 -10.31 -1.74
N SER A 113 -4.02 -11.37 -1.15
CA SER A 113 -4.40 -12.76 -1.42
C SER A 113 -5.85 -13.05 -1.03
N LEU A 114 -6.28 -12.59 0.15
CA LEU A 114 -7.65 -12.85 0.62
C LEU A 114 -8.72 -12.25 -0.31
N PRO A 115 -8.69 -10.94 -0.63
CA PRO A 115 -9.67 -10.38 -1.56
C PRO A 115 -9.62 -11.02 -2.95
N LEU A 116 -8.44 -11.41 -3.45
CA LEU A 116 -8.30 -12.06 -4.76
C LEU A 116 -8.84 -13.49 -4.76
N ILE A 117 -8.67 -14.24 -3.66
CA ILE A 117 -9.29 -15.55 -3.51
C ILE A 117 -10.82 -15.39 -3.53
N LEU A 118 -11.35 -14.42 -2.77
CA LEU A 118 -12.80 -14.17 -2.76
C LEU A 118 -13.33 -13.74 -4.13
N LEU A 119 -12.58 -12.92 -4.89
CA LEU A 119 -12.92 -12.55 -6.27
C LEU A 119 -13.06 -13.77 -7.18
N ASN A 120 -12.30 -14.82 -6.92
CA ASN A 120 -12.32 -16.02 -7.73
C ASN A 120 -13.42 -16.99 -7.36
N ILE A 121 -13.82 -17.02 -6.08
CA ILE A 121 -14.81 -17.97 -5.55
C ILE A 121 -16.23 -17.37 -5.56
N LEU A 122 -16.33 -16.07 -5.26
CA LEU A 122 -17.61 -15.40 -5.07
C LEU A 122 -17.91 -14.43 -6.21
N LYS A 123 -19.19 -14.29 -6.54
CA LYS A 123 -19.67 -13.23 -7.44
C LYS A 123 -20.08 -12.01 -6.61
N PHE A 124 -19.39 -10.88 -6.80
CA PHE A 124 -19.78 -9.58 -6.26
C PHE A 124 -19.62 -8.47 -7.31
N LYS A 125 -20.35 -7.38 -7.12
CA LYS A 125 -20.43 -6.31 -8.14
C LYS A 125 -19.23 -5.36 -8.14
N SER A 126 -18.44 -5.36 -7.06
CA SER A 126 -17.32 -4.44 -6.87
C SER A 126 -16.21 -4.66 -7.90
N GLN A 127 -15.73 -3.58 -8.49
CA GLN A 127 -14.57 -3.60 -9.38
C GLN A 127 -13.28 -3.56 -8.55
N ILE A 128 -12.41 -4.54 -8.78
CA ILE A 128 -11.14 -4.64 -8.05
C ILE A 128 -10.04 -3.91 -8.81
N ILE A 129 -9.32 -3.03 -8.09
CA ILE A 129 -8.09 -2.40 -8.58
C ILE A 129 -6.93 -2.96 -7.74
N LEU A 130 -6.03 -3.69 -8.37
CA LEU A 130 -4.84 -4.22 -7.71
C LEU A 130 -3.68 -3.23 -7.82
N ARG A 131 -3.20 -2.70 -6.70
CA ARG A 131 -2.03 -1.84 -6.67
C ARG A 131 -0.79 -2.62 -6.25
N ILE A 132 0.25 -2.56 -7.08
CA ILE A 132 1.54 -3.20 -6.87
C ILE A 132 2.59 -2.10 -6.70
N SER A 133 3.10 -1.93 -5.47
CA SER A 133 4.03 -0.82 -5.13
C SER A 133 5.51 -1.19 -5.24
N GLY A 134 5.86 -2.33 -5.79
CA GLY A 134 7.25 -2.79 -5.97
C GLY A 134 7.33 -4.22 -6.46
N TYR A 135 8.53 -4.68 -6.76
CA TYR A 135 8.77 -6.04 -7.28
C TYR A 135 8.23 -7.10 -6.32
N PRO A 136 7.20 -7.86 -6.73
CA PRO A 136 6.60 -8.86 -5.87
C PRO A 136 7.47 -10.12 -5.79
N LYS A 137 7.62 -10.67 -4.59
CA LYS A 137 8.14 -12.04 -4.46
C LYS A 137 7.04 -13.00 -4.91
N LEU A 138 7.14 -13.44 -6.15
CA LEU A 138 6.18 -14.36 -6.77
C LEU A 138 6.59 -15.80 -6.48
N ASN A 139 6.09 -16.36 -5.37
CA ASN A 139 6.08 -17.80 -5.21
C ASN A 139 5.01 -18.42 -6.12
N TYR A 140 5.08 -19.73 -6.31
CA TYR A 140 4.17 -20.47 -7.20
C TYR A 140 2.69 -20.21 -6.96
N LEU A 141 2.25 -20.23 -5.68
CA LEU A 141 0.85 -20.02 -5.32
C LEU A 141 0.38 -18.58 -5.62
N ARG A 142 1.19 -17.58 -5.28
CA ARG A 142 0.87 -16.18 -5.58
C ARG A 142 0.83 -15.94 -7.07
N ARG A 143 1.78 -16.49 -7.83
CA ARG A 143 1.81 -16.36 -9.28
C ARG A 143 0.55 -16.93 -9.90
N LYS A 144 0.16 -18.16 -9.54
CA LYS A 144 -1.09 -18.78 -10.02
C LYS A 144 -2.33 -17.96 -9.66
N LEU A 145 -2.43 -17.51 -8.40
CA LEU A 145 -3.54 -16.68 -7.96
C LEU A 145 -3.65 -15.38 -8.78
N TRP A 146 -2.53 -14.72 -9.05
CA TRP A 146 -2.52 -13.47 -9.81
C TRP A 146 -2.90 -13.68 -11.26
N ILE A 147 -2.35 -14.69 -11.92
CA ILE A 147 -2.71 -15.06 -13.31
C ILE A 147 -4.21 -15.37 -13.40
N TYR A 148 -4.71 -16.20 -12.50
CA TYR A 148 -6.13 -16.60 -12.51
C TYR A 148 -7.07 -15.43 -12.20
N SER A 149 -6.65 -14.50 -11.33
CA SER A 149 -7.44 -13.30 -10.99
C SER A 149 -7.35 -12.21 -12.08
N GLY A 150 -6.32 -12.21 -12.91
CA GLY A 150 -6.01 -11.14 -13.84
C GLY A 150 -7.17 -10.71 -14.72
N ASN A 151 -7.88 -11.66 -15.30
CA ASN A 151 -9.05 -11.39 -16.17
C ASN A 151 -10.25 -10.77 -15.42
N LYS A 152 -10.38 -11.07 -14.11
CA LYS A 152 -11.46 -10.56 -13.26
C LYS A 152 -11.15 -9.21 -12.63
N ILE A 153 -9.88 -8.83 -12.55
CA ILE A 153 -9.44 -7.53 -12.02
C ILE A 153 -9.78 -6.45 -13.04
N PHE A 154 -10.36 -5.35 -12.57
CA PHE A 154 -10.71 -4.20 -13.40
C PHE A 154 -9.46 -3.48 -13.94
N ALA A 155 -8.52 -3.17 -13.06
CA ALA A 155 -7.24 -2.55 -13.41
C ALA A 155 -6.13 -2.95 -12.44
N ILE A 156 -4.92 -3.00 -12.94
CA ILE A 156 -3.70 -3.22 -12.16
C ILE A 156 -2.85 -1.96 -12.28
N THR A 157 -2.37 -1.44 -11.16
CA THR A 157 -1.51 -0.24 -11.17
C THR A 157 -0.15 -0.56 -10.58
N CYS A 158 0.89 -0.02 -11.20
CA CYS A 158 2.28 -0.14 -10.73
C CYS A 158 3.01 1.20 -10.91
N PRO A 159 4.07 1.47 -10.10
CA PRO A 159 4.70 2.80 -10.08
C PRO A 159 5.69 3.05 -11.22
N THR A 160 6.23 2.01 -11.89
CA THR A 160 7.29 2.18 -12.89
C THR A 160 7.04 1.37 -14.15
N GLN A 161 7.66 1.82 -15.27
CA GLN A 161 7.63 1.11 -16.55
C GLN A 161 8.31 -0.25 -16.48
N GLU A 162 9.43 -0.33 -15.74
CA GLU A 162 10.20 -1.58 -15.59
C GLU A 162 9.36 -2.63 -14.89
N LEU A 163 8.63 -2.25 -13.82
CA LEU A 163 7.73 -3.17 -13.13
C LEU A 163 6.57 -3.60 -14.02
N LYS A 164 6.00 -2.67 -14.79
CA LYS A 164 4.99 -3.00 -15.80
C LYS A 164 5.52 -4.02 -16.80
N LYS A 165 6.69 -3.76 -17.38
CA LYS A 165 7.33 -4.65 -18.34
C LYS A 165 7.56 -6.03 -17.74
N GLU A 166 8.11 -6.12 -16.53
CA GLU A 166 8.36 -7.41 -15.85
C GLU A 166 7.07 -8.22 -15.65
N LEU A 167 5.96 -7.56 -15.25
CA LEU A 167 4.68 -8.23 -15.04
C LEU A 167 4.11 -8.80 -16.34
N ILE A 168 4.35 -8.14 -17.46
CA ILE A 168 3.91 -8.56 -18.79
C ILE A 168 4.83 -9.66 -19.33
N ASP A 169 6.14 -9.47 -19.30
CA ASP A 169 7.14 -10.42 -19.80
C ASP A 169 7.05 -11.78 -19.08
N LYS A 170 6.73 -11.75 -17.78
CA LYS A 170 6.46 -12.96 -16.99
C LYS A 170 5.05 -13.54 -17.20
N GLN A 171 4.28 -12.98 -18.12
CA GLN A 171 2.90 -13.41 -18.42
C GLN A 171 1.99 -13.51 -17.20
N ILE A 172 2.10 -12.54 -16.27
CA ILE A 172 1.25 -12.49 -15.09
C ILE A 172 -0.05 -11.76 -15.38
N PHE A 173 0.03 -10.66 -16.13
CA PHE A 173 -1.12 -9.84 -16.51
C PHE A 173 -1.02 -9.40 -17.97
N GLN A 174 -2.17 -9.10 -18.56
CA GLN A 174 -2.27 -8.53 -19.90
C GLN A 174 -1.89 -7.04 -19.89
N ASN A 175 -1.29 -6.57 -20.97
CA ASN A 175 -0.75 -5.20 -21.07
C ASN A 175 -1.83 -4.11 -20.91
N ASP A 176 -3.01 -4.33 -21.47
CA ASP A 176 -4.15 -3.41 -21.39
C ASP A 176 -4.67 -3.20 -19.96
N LYS A 177 -4.51 -4.22 -19.10
CA LYS A 177 -4.90 -4.19 -17.69
C LYS A 177 -3.92 -3.43 -16.79
N VAL A 178 -2.61 -3.36 -17.17
CA VAL A 178 -1.56 -2.76 -16.34
C VAL A 178 -1.36 -1.30 -16.71
N LYS A 179 -1.63 -0.41 -15.76
CA LYS A 179 -1.46 1.03 -15.88
C LYS A 179 -0.36 1.54 -14.96
N ILE A 180 0.38 2.54 -15.41
CA ILE A 180 1.36 3.20 -14.58
C ILE A 180 0.65 4.25 -13.73
N LEU A 181 0.87 4.15 -12.42
CA LEU A 181 0.40 5.13 -11.47
C LEU A 181 1.45 5.26 -10.36
N PHE A 182 2.10 6.41 -10.29
CA PHE A 182 3.13 6.67 -9.30
C PHE A 182 2.59 6.57 -7.87
N ASP A 183 3.45 6.19 -6.93
CA ASP A 183 3.09 6.16 -5.52
C ASP A 183 2.97 7.59 -4.96
N ALA A 184 1.84 7.90 -4.35
CA ALA A 184 1.57 9.18 -3.72
C ALA A 184 2.34 9.30 -2.37
N ILE A 185 3.67 9.39 -2.43
CA ILE A 185 4.55 9.41 -1.25
C ILE A 185 4.71 10.82 -0.70
N ILE A 186 4.74 11.82 -1.57
CA ILE A 186 5.01 13.21 -1.24
C ILE A 186 3.68 13.95 -1.07
N ASN A 187 3.51 14.60 0.09
CA ASN A 187 2.51 15.61 0.31
C ASN A 187 3.19 16.99 0.17
N ILE A 188 2.84 17.72 -0.88
CA ILE A 188 3.49 19.01 -1.21
C ILE A 188 3.25 20.04 -0.11
N GLU A 189 2.05 20.10 0.49
CA GLU A 189 1.73 21.00 1.58
C GLU A 189 2.65 20.75 2.79
N GLU A 190 2.77 19.49 3.24
CA GLU A 190 3.68 19.11 4.33
C GLU A 190 5.16 19.40 4.00
N LEU A 191 5.54 19.30 2.71
CA LEU A 191 6.93 19.56 2.30
C LEU A 191 7.23 21.06 2.38
N ILE A 192 6.31 21.91 1.93
CA ILE A 192 6.45 23.37 1.98
C ILE A 192 6.54 23.83 3.44
N ASP A 193 5.63 23.37 4.30
CA ASP A 193 5.62 23.72 5.73
C ASP A 193 6.95 23.33 6.41
N LYS A 194 7.45 22.11 6.14
CA LYS A 194 8.76 21.66 6.70
C LYS A 194 9.95 22.40 6.11
N LYS A 195 9.89 22.87 4.89
CA LYS A 195 10.96 23.63 4.25
C LYS A 195 11.13 25.02 4.88
N ILE A 196 10.03 25.59 5.37
CA ILE A 196 10.01 26.89 6.05
C ILE A 196 10.54 26.77 7.49
N ASP A 197 10.42 25.61 8.13
CA ASP A 197 10.88 25.38 9.50
C ASP A 197 12.40 25.18 9.54
N LYS A 198 13.13 26.29 9.77
CA LYS A 198 14.59 26.31 9.91
C LYS A 198 15.12 25.47 11.08
N ASN A 199 14.29 25.13 12.08
CA ASN A 199 14.69 24.29 13.21
C ASN A 199 14.89 22.82 12.83
N LEU A 200 14.38 22.40 11.67
CA LEU A 200 14.56 21.04 11.14
C LEU A 200 15.87 20.86 10.37
N ILE A 201 16.64 21.93 10.15
CA ILE A 201 17.93 21.84 9.49
C ILE A 201 18.94 21.28 10.50
N PRO A 202 19.60 20.14 10.22
CA PRO A 202 20.66 19.63 11.09
C PRO A 202 21.77 20.68 11.26
N LYS A 203 22.16 20.95 12.49
CA LYS A 203 23.34 21.79 12.79
C LYS A 203 24.61 20.99 12.48
N THR A 204 24.89 20.75 11.21
CA THR A 204 26.12 20.08 10.78
C THR A 204 26.96 21.05 9.98
N ASN A 205 28.30 20.99 10.16
CA ASN A 205 29.24 21.70 9.30
C ASN A 205 29.18 21.10 7.89
N LEU A 206 28.28 21.62 7.05
CA LEU A 206 28.06 21.17 5.67
C LEU A 206 29.01 21.80 4.66
N ASP A 207 29.99 22.60 5.13
CA ASP A 207 30.93 23.38 4.29
C ASP A 207 31.84 22.51 3.43
N LYS A 208 32.01 21.23 3.77
CA LYS A 208 32.90 20.29 3.06
C LYS A 208 32.20 19.40 2.04
N GLY A 209 30.91 19.60 1.81
CA GLY A 209 30.11 18.66 1.01
C GLY A 209 29.88 17.31 1.72
N TYR A 210 28.85 16.59 1.32
CA TYR A 210 28.53 15.28 1.89
C TYR A 210 27.71 14.43 0.91
N PHE A 211 27.78 13.10 1.09
CA PHE A 211 26.89 12.15 0.43
C PHE A 211 25.78 11.76 1.39
N LEU A 212 24.53 11.95 0.98
CA LEU A 212 23.36 11.60 1.76
C LEU A 212 22.73 10.31 1.23
N SER A 213 22.54 9.33 2.10
CA SER A 213 21.74 8.15 1.81
C SER A 213 20.67 7.95 2.87
N ALA A 214 19.43 7.71 2.44
CA ALA A 214 18.30 7.51 3.33
C ALA A 214 17.58 6.19 3.03
N GLY A 215 17.31 5.39 4.06
CA GLY A 215 16.61 4.14 3.91
C GLY A 215 16.72 3.22 5.12
N ARG A 216 16.09 2.05 5.05
CA ARG A 216 16.21 1.02 6.08
C ARG A 216 17.51 0.23 5.92
N PHE A 217 18.16 -0.14 7.04
CA PHE A 217 19.33 -1.04 7.03
C PHE A 217 18.91 -2.47 6.66
N THR A 218 18.78 -2.74 5.38
CA THR A 218 18.37 -4.04 4.83
C THR A 218 19.29 -4.44 3.69
N LYS A 219 19.36 -5.76 3.37
CA LYS A 219 20.11 -6.27 2.22
C LYS A 219 19.71 -5.57 0.91
N GLN A 220 18.45 -5.22 0.73
CA GLN A 220 17.94 -4.51 -0.45
C GLN A 220 18.57 -3.12 -0.64
N LYS A 221 18.85 -2.41 0.45
CA LYS A 221 19.46 -1.07 0.42
C LYS A 221 20.99 -1.09 0.37
N ASN A 222 21.59 -2.23 0.71
CA ASN A 222 23.00 -2.55 0.57
C ASN A 222 23.97 -1.46 1.07
N TYR A 223 23.70 -0.92 2.28
CA TYR A 223 24.56 0.11 2.87
C TYR A 223 26.02 -0.34 3.07
N ILE A 224 26.26 -1.64 3.27
CA ILE A 224 27.61 -2.17 3.41
C ILE A 224 28.40 -1.93 2.13
N TYR A 225 27.80 -2.19 0.97
CA TYR A 225 28.43 -1.91 -0.33
C TYR A 225 28.67 -0.41 -0.50
N LEU A 226 27.65 0.42 -0.23
CA LEU A 226 27.77 1.87 -0.33
C LEU A 226 28.95 2.43 0.51
N ILE A 227 29.09 1.97 1.77
CA ILE A 227 30.17 2.41 2.65
C ILE A 227 31.55 1.96 2.12
N LYS A 228 31.66 0.74 1.61
CA LYS A 228 32.90 0.23 1.02
C LYS A 228 33.31 1.02 -0.22
N GLU A 229 32.39 1.32 -1.11
CA GLU A 229 32.68 2.11 -2.31
C GLU A 229 33.01 3.58 -1.97
N PHE A 230 32.33 4.16 -0.97
CA PHE A 230 32.65 5.49 -0.50
C PHE A 230 34.06 5.56 0.13
N LYS A 231 34.49 4.53 0.88
CA LYS A 231 35.87 4.47 1.40
C LYS A 231 36.89 4.51 0.26
N LYS A 232 36.72 3.72 -0.80
CA LYS A 232 37.60 3.72 -1.98
C LYS A 232 37.64 5.08 -2.69
N PHE A 233 36.55 5.83 -2.66
CA PHE A 233 36.47 7.17 -3.25
C PHE A 233 37.29 8.19 -2.45
N LEU A 234 37.48 7.99 -1.15
CA LEU A 234 38.25 8.86 -0.27
C LEU A 234 39.76 8.55 -0.27
N GLU A 235 40.15 7.35 -0.68
CA GLU A 235 41.54 6.90 -0.87
C GLU A 235 42.06 7.37 -2.24
#